data_96b9ec145da4a3388c8eedc24f36f03e
#
_entry.id   96b9ec145da4a3388c8eedc24f36f03e
#
_cell.length_a   1.000
_cell.length_b   1.000
_cell.length_c   1.000
_cell.angle_alpha   90.00
_cell.angle_beta   90.00
_cell.angle_gamma   90.00
#
_symmetry.space_group_name_H-M   'P 1'
#
loop_
_entity.id
_entity.type
_entity.pdbx_description
1 polymer ?
#
loop_
_entity_poly.entity_id
_entity_poly.type
_entity_poly.pdbx_seq_one_letter_code
_entity_poly.pdbx_strand_id
1 'polypeptide(L)'
;MALLASLRNADATALPLRFAARTAREFGARSVGLIAPYLGYMRQDIRFHRGEAVSTPLFAQFLEEAFDWLVTVDPHLHRVERLQSLYRIPTVHVSATPAVARWIAETVPDAVLIGPDSESEQWVADIAALSGMPYQVLAKERHGDYDVRVSLPDPAAVAGRTPVLIDDIVSSGHTILETLAHLRRLSLPSPLLVAIHPVFAGDAYVRLQDAGLARIVSTDTISHPSNAIALGADLAAAASTLMTASTDSPEDL
;
A
#
# COMPACT_ATOMS: atom_id res chain seq x y z
N MET A 1 -7.75 -14.92 -19.02
CA MET A 1 -7.85 -13.45 -19.23
C MET A 1 -7.54 -12.74 -17.93
N ALA A 2 -6.89 -11.58 -17.96
CA ALA A 2 -6.66 -10.75 -16.76
C ALA A 2 -7.30 -9.37 -16.94
N LEU A 3 -7.97 -8.89 -15.91
CA LEU A 3 -8.47 -7.50 -15.82
C LEU A 3 -7.56 -6.73 -14.85
N LEU A 4 -7.09 -5.56 -15.28
CA LEU A 4 -6.25 -4.67 -14.46
C LEU A 4 -7.07 -3.45 -14.03
N ALA A 5 -7.23 -3.26 -12.72
CA ALA A 5 -7.90 -2.08 -12.19
C ALA A 5 -7.47 -1.79 -10.74
N SER A 6 -7.06 -0.55 -10.47
CA SER A 6 -6.87 -0.09 -9.10
C SER A 6 -8.22 0.17 -8.44
N LEU A 7 -8.44 -0.39 -7.24
CA LEU A 7 -9.71 -0.30 -6.52
C LEU A 7 -9.73 0.86 -5.50
N ARG A 8 -9.12 2.00 -5.85
CA ARG A 8 -9.18 3.22 -5.02
C ARG A 8 -10.62 3.69 -4.80
N ASN A 9 -11.43 3.62 -5.85
CA ASN A 9 -12.86 3.90 -5.79
C ASN A 9 -13.63 2.61 -6.10
N ALA A 10 -13.58 1.67 -5.16
CA ALA A 10 -14.12 0.33 -5.34
C ALA A 10 -15.63 0.33 -5.63
N ASP A 11 -16.41 1.25 -5.04
CA ASP A 11 -17.86 1.36 -5.27
C ASP A 11 -18.19 1.58 -6.74
N ALA A 12 -17.45 2.46 -7.41
CA ALA A 12 -17.67 2.76 -8.82
C ALA A 12 -17.06 1.73 -9.77
N THR A 13 -16.03 0.98 -9.31
CA THR A 13 -15.21 0.13 -10.18
C THR A 13 -15.59 -1.34 -10.08
N ALA A 14 -15.97 -1.82 -8.90
CA ALA A 14 -16.15 -3.26 -8.65
C ALA A 14 -17.33 -3.86 -9.45
N LEU A 15 -18.46 -3.15 -9.56
CA LEU A 15 -19.59 -3.65 -10.35
C LEU A 15 -19.30 -3.71 -11.86
N PRO A 16 -18.74 -2.68 -12.51
CA PRO A 16 -18.26 -2.79 -13.89
C PRO A 16 -17.28 -3.93 -14.13
N LEU A 17 -16.35 -4.19 -13.18
CA LEU A 17 -15.42 -5.30 -13.29
C LEU A 17 -16.13 -6.66 -13.25
N ARG A 18 -17.15 -6.84 -12.42
CA ARG A 18 -17.97 -8.07 -12.42
C ARG A 18 -18.69 -8.27 -13.75
N PHE A 19 -19.24 -7.21 -14.33
CA PHE A 19 -19.85 -7.30 -15.66
C PHE A 19 -18.82 -7.67 -16.72
N ALA A 20 -17.65 -7.04 -16.72
CA ALA A 20 -16.58 -7.37 -17.65
C ALA A 20 -16.11 -8.82 -17.52
N ALA A 21 -15.92 -9.32 -16.27
CA ALA A 21 -15.53 -10.69 -16.03
C ALA A 21 -16.58 -11.68 -16.53
N ARG A 22 -17.86 -11.42 -16.26
CA ARG A 22 -18.96 -12.29 -16.73
C ARG A 22 -19.08 -12.31 -18.25
N THR A 23 -19.02 -11.12 -18.87
CA THR A 23 -19.03 -10.99 -20.34
C THR A 23 -17.83 -11.73 -20.96
N ALA A 24 -16.64 -11.63 -20.37
CA ALA A 24 -15.48 -12.37 -20.86
C ALA A 24 -15.71 -13.88 -20.87
N ARG A 25 -16.37 -14.43 -19.85
CA ARG A 25 -16.73 -15.85 -19.80
C ARG A 25 -17.76 -16.24 -20.87
N GLU A 26 -18.74 -15.40 -21.11
CA GLU A 26 -19.73 -15.59 -22.20
C GLU A 26 -19.04 -15.64 -23.57
N PHE A 27 -17.94 -14.91 -23.76
CA PHE A 27 -17.09 -14.94 -24.96
C PHE A 27 -15.98 -15.99 -24.93
N GLY A 28 -16.04 -16.96 -24.01
CA GLY A 28 -15.16 -18.13 -24.02
C GLY A 28 -13.89 -18.00 -23.16
N ALA A 29 -13.78 -17.00 -22.28
CA ALA A 29 -12.69 -16.96 -21.33
C ALA A 29 -12.83 -18.09 -20.30
N ARG A 30 -11.89 -19.04 -20.29
CA ARG A 30 -11.88 -20.18 -19.35
C ARG A 30 -11.55 -19.76 -17.92
N SER A 31 -10.69 -18.76 -17.77
CA SER A 31 -10.27 -18.17 -16.50
C SER A 31 -10.20 -16.67 -16.62
N VAL A 32 -10.72 -15.94 -15.62
CA VAL A 32 -10.70 -14.49 -15.53
C VAL A 32 -10.12 -14.09 -14.18
N GLY A 33 -8.94 -13.50 -14.18
CA GLY A 33 -8.30 -12.99 -12.98
C GLY A 33 -8.36 -11.48 -12.86
N LEU A 34 -8.17 -11.02 -11.63
CA LEU A 34 -8.07 -9.59 -11.30
C LEU A 34 -6.65 -9.24 -10.86
N ILE A 35 -6.09 -8.25 -11.50
CA ILE A 35 -4.89 -7.54 -11.03
C ILE A 35 -5.38 -6.23 -10.43
N ALA A 36 -5.40 -6.14 -9.09
CA ALA A 36 -5.79 -4.96 -8.35
C ALA A 36 -4.57 -4.38 -7.63
N PRO A 37 -3.76 -3.50 -8.27
CA PRO A 37 -2.57 -2.95 -7.64
C PRO A 37 -2.86 -2.31 -6.29
N TYR A 38 -3.95 -1.59 -6.14
CA TYR A 38 -4.54 -1.19 -4.86
C TYR A 38 -5.86 -1.92 -4.63
N LEU A 39 -5.96 -2.63 -3.52
CA LEU A 39 -7.14 -3.37 -3.11
C LEU A 39 -7.93 -2.57 -2.08
N GLY A 40 -9.11 -2.09 -2.46
CA GLY A 40 -10.00 -1.33 -1.57
C GLY A 40 -10.59 -2.17 -0.44
N TYR A 41 -11.20 -1.51 0.55
CA TYR A 41 -11.89 -2.13 1.70
C TYR A 41 -11.03 -2.97 2.66
N MET A 42 -9.69 -2.94 2.53
CA MET A 42 -8.78 -3.73 3.38
C MET A 42 -8.55 -3.14 4.77
N ARG A 43 -8.93 -1.87 5.01
CA ARG A 43 -8.67 -1.17 6.28
C ARG A 43 -9.70 -1.45 7.39
N GLN A 44 -10.85 -2.03 7.05
CA GLN A 44 -11.89 -2.40 8.01
C GLN A 44 -11.99 -3.94 8.12
N ASP A 45 -11.05 -4.51 8.83
CA ASP A 45 -10.88 -5.94 9.07
C ASP A 45 -11.57 -6.42 10.37
N ILE A 46 -12.01 -5.49 11.23
CA ILE A 46 -12.80 -5.75 12.44
C ILE A 46 -14.00 -4.83 12.51
N ARG A 47 -14.92 -5.16 13.41
CA ARG A 47 -16.06 -4.29 13.77
C ARG A 47 -15.63 -3.34 14.87
N PHE A 48 -15.63 -2.02 14.60
CA PHE A 48 -15.28 -1.00 15.58
C PHE A 48 -16.49 -0.67 16.48
N HIS A 49 -17.71 -0.65 15.91
CA HIS A 49 -18.94 -0.40 16.65
C HIS A 49 -20.00 -1.48 16.37
N ARG A 50 -20.88 -1.72 17.37
CA ARG A 50 -21.97 -2.69 17.22
C ARG A 50 -22.88 -2.30 16.04
N GLY A 51 -23.15 -3.23 15.14
CA GLY A 51 -24.01 -3.03 13.97
C GLY A 51 -23.26 -2.66 12.68
N GLU A 52 -21.97 -2.33 12.73
CA GLU A 52 -21.16 -2.09 11.52
C GLU A 52 -20.89 -3.39 10.76
N ALA A 53 -20.79 -3.28 9.45
CA ALA A 53 -20.26 -4.35 8.61
C ALA A 53 -18.75 -4.46 8.79
N VAL A 54 -18.18 -5.65 8.62
CA VAL A 54 -16.73 -5.84 8.43
C VAL A 54 -16.49 -5.93 6.93
N SER A 55 -15.99 -4.85 6.32
CA SER A 55 -15.97 -4.72 4.86
C SER A 55 -14.96 -5.66 4.19
N THR A 56 -13.82 -5.93 4.83
CA THR A 56 -12.76 -6.76 4.25
C THR A 56 -13.25 -8.14 3.79
N PRO A 57 -13.81 -9.02 4.65
CA PRO A 57 -14.28 -10.33 4.19
C PRO A 57 -15.49 -10.27 3.28
N LEU A 58 -16.36 -9.26 3.42
CA LEU A 58 -17.52 -9.10 2.55
C LEU A 58 -17.09 -8.72 1.12
N PHE A 59 -16.11 -7.84 1.01
CA PHE A 59 -15.58 -7.44 -0.29
C PHE A 59 -14.74 -8.56 -0.94
N ALA A 60 -14.00 -9.33 -0.14
CA ALA A 60 -13.31 -10.52 -0.63
C ALA A 60 -14.29 -11.50 -1.28
N GLN A 61 -15.38 -11.85 -0.58
CA GLN A 61 -16.43 -12.71 -1.11
C GLN A 61 -17.05 -12.13 -2.40
N PHE A 62 -17.30 -10.83 -2.44
CA PHE A 62 -17.83 -10.15 -3.63
C PHE A 62 -16.91 -10.31 -4.85
N LEU A 63 -15.60 -10.26 -4.67
CA LEU A 63 -14.63 -10.43 -5.76
C LEU A 63 -14.51 -11.90 -6.18
N GLU A 64 -14.50 -12.85 -5.23
CA GLU A 64 -14.42 -14.30 -5.51
C GLU A 64 -15.55 -14.82 -6.40
N GLU A 65 -16.74 -14.22 -6.34
CA GLU A 65 -17.87 -14.59 -7.19
C GLU A 65 -17.64 -14.25 -8.68
N ALA A 66 -16.65 -13.40 -8.98
CA ALA A 66 -16.42 -12.92 -10.35
C ALA A 66 -15.07 -13.39 -10.91
N PHE A 67 -14.07 -13.56 -10.06
CA PHE A 67 -12.69 -13.82 -10.47
C PHE A 67 -12.17 -15.17 -9.98
N ASP A 68 -11.32 -15.80 -10.78
CA ASP A 68 -10.69 -17.09 -10.47
C ASP A 68 -9.37 -16.96 -9.73
N TRP A 69 -8.74 -15.78 -9.79
CA TRP A 69 -7.51 -15.47 -9.08
C TRP A 69 -7.33 -13.95 -8.92
N LEU A 70 -6.48 -13.56 -7.96
CA LEU A 70 -6.22 -12.17 -7.60
C LEU A 70 -4.72 -11.92 -7.43
N VAL A 71 -4.24 -10.82 -8.00
CA VAL A 71 -2.92 -10.23 -7.72
C VAL A 71 -3.12 -8.82 -7.16
N THR A 72 -2.42 -8.51 -6.08
CA THR A 72 -2.45 -7.17 -5.47
C THR A 72 -1.09 -6.79 -4.92
N VAL A 73 -0.88 -5.49 -4.65
CA VAL A 73 0.34 -4.98 -4.01
C VAL A 73 0.04 -4.66 -2.56
N ASP A 74 0.91 -5.08 -1.66
CA ASP A 74 0.93 -4.73 -0.24
C ASP A 74 -0.47 -4.42 0.35
N PRO A 75 -1.39 -5.40 0.35
CA PRO A 75 -2.70 -5.21 0.94
C PRO A 75 -2.53 -4.97 2.44
N HIS A 76 -3.28 -4.01 2.97
CA HIS A 76 -3.21 -3.62 4.37
C HIS A 76 -3.65 -4.77 5.30
N LEU A 77 -2.70 -5.60 5.74
CA LEU A 77 -2.93 -6.78 6.55
C LEU A 77 -2.41 -6.56 7.97
N HIS A 78 -3.22 -5.95 8.86
CA HIS A 78 -2.81 -5.78 10.26
C HIS A 78 -3.15 -6.97 11.16
N ARG A 79 -4.33 -7.54 10.99
CA ARG A 79 -4.86 -8.64 11.81
C ARG A 79 -5.04 -9.92 11.04
N VAL A 80 -4.88 -9.86 9.75
CA VAL A 80 -4.96 -10.98 8.83
C VAL A 80 -3.54 -11.38 8.47
N GLU A 81 -3.09 -12.55 8.90
CA GLU A 81 -1.70 -12.99 8.68
C GLU A 81 -1.33 -13.14 7.21
N ARG A 82 -2.31 -13.55 6.38
CA ARG A 82 -2.08 -13.84 4.96
C ARG A 82 -3.30 -13.50 4.13
N LEU A 83 -3.08 -12.96 2.94
CA LEU A 83 -4.15 -12.68 1.98
C LEU A 83 -4.97 -13.93 1.65
N GLN A 84 -4.32 -15.09 1.56
CA GLN A 84 -4.93 -16.40 1.30
C GLN A 84 -5.95 -16.85 2.37
N SER A 85 -5.90 -16.27 3.58
CA SER A 85 -6.92 -16.58 4.61
C SER A 85 -8.24 -15.84 4.39
N LEU A 86 -8.24 -14.78 3.57
CA LEU A 86 -9.43 -14.02 3.20
C LEU A 86 -10.10 -14.54 1.95
N TYR A 87 -9.34 -15.14 1.03
CA TYR A 87 -9.78 -15.54 -0.29
C TYR A 87 -9.69 -17.07 -0.45
N ARG A 88 -10.71 -17.68 -1.10
CA ARG A 88 -10.70 -19.08 -1.49
C ARG A 88 -10.02 -19.30 -2.84
N ILE A 89 -10.01 -18.27 -3.68
CA ILE A 89 -9.32 -18.28 -4.96
C ILE A 89 -7.80 -18.07 -4.77
N PRO A 90 -6.95 -18.56 -5.67
CA PRO A 90 -5.53 -18.29 -5.66
C PRO A 90 -5.23 -16.79 -5.63
N THR A 91 -4.37 -16.38 -4.71
CA THR A 91 -3.97 -14.98 -4.56
C THR A 91 -2.46 -14.84 -4.52
N VAL A 92 -1.93 -13.79 -5.13
CA VAL A 92 -0.53 -13.40 -5.03
C VAL A 92 -0.43 -11.98 -4.51
N HIS A 93 0.37 -11.83 -3.49
CA HIS A 93 0.80 -10.55 -2.93
C HIS A 93 2.16 -10.16 -3.52
N VAL A 94 2.23 -9.02 -4.19
CA VAL A 94 3.46 -8.41 -4.69
C VAL A 94 3.92 -7.39 -3.67
N SER A 95 5.17 -7.48 -3.22
CA SER A 95 5.75 -6.47 -2.33
C SER A 95 6.34 -5.31 -3.13
N ALA A 96 6.01 -4.07 -2.76
CA ALA A 96 6.63 -2.86 -3.30
C ALA A 96 8.00 -2.58 -2.69
N THR A 97 8.33 -3.23 -1.57
CA THR A 97 9.57 -3.00 -0.80
C THR A 97 10.83 -3.01 -1.66
N PRO A 98 11.08 -4.00 -2.57
CA PRO A 98 12.30 -4.00 -3.38
C PRO A 98 12.38 -2.82 -4.36
N ALA A 99 11.25 -2.41 -4.94
CA ALA A 99 11.21 -1.28 -5.87
C ALA A 99 11.41 0.06 -5.15
N VAL A 100 10.79 0.22 -3.97
CA VAL A 100 10.96 1.40 -3.11
C VAL A 100 12.40 1.50 -2.62
N ALA A 101 12.99 0.42 -2.13
CA ALA A 101 14.39 0.39 -1.65
C ALA A 101 15.38 0.78 -2.75
N ARG A 102 15.21 0.24 -3.95
CA ARG A 102 16.03 0.59 -5.13
C ARG A 102 15.90 2.06 -5.48
N TRP A 103 14.68 2.57 -5.56
CA TRP A 103 14.43 3.97 -5.88
C TRP A 103 15.08 4.91 -4.86
N ILE A 104 14.99 4.60 -3.56
CA ILE A 104 15.62 5.41 -2.50
C ILE A 104 17.14 5.36 -2.65
N ALA A 105 17.74 4.19 -2.79
CA ALA A 105 19.20 4.04 -2.92
C ALA A 105 19.76 4.81 -4.13
N GLU A 106 19.04 4.83 -5.24
CA GLU A 106 19.45 5.54 -6.47
C GLU A 106 19.22 7.06 -6.41
N THR A 107 18.18 7.50 -5.68
CA THR A 107 17.72 8.90 -5.74
C THR A 107 18.14 9.73 -4.52
N VAL A 108 18.26 9.09 -3.34
CA VAL A 108 18.54 9.75 -2.05
C VAL A 108 19.63 8.96 -1.30
N PRO A 109 20.91 9.06 -1.75
CA PRO A 109 21.99 8.23 -1.22
C PRO A 109 22.34 8.51 0.24
N ASP A 110 21.96 9.67 0.77
CA ASP A 110 22.12 10.08 2.17
C ASP A 110 20.83 9.94 3.00
N ALA A 111 19.89 9.11 2.56
CA ALA A 111 18.60 8.95 3.23
C ALA A 111 18.75 8.44 4.68
N VAL A 112 17.82 8.88 5.53
CA VAL A 112 17.40 8.19 6.74
C VAL A 112 15.90 7.92 6.64
N LEU A 113 15.52 6.65 6.77
CA LEU A 113 14.13 6.24 6.63
C LEU A 113 13.37 6.48 7.93
N ILE A 114 12.18 7.04 7.85
CA ILE A 114 11.37 7.34 9.02
C ILE A 114 9.98 6.73 8.85
N GLY A 115 9.65 5.77 9.74
CA GLY A 115 8.29 5.27 9.91
C GLY A 115 7.48 6.22 10.80
N PRO A 116 6.32 6.70 10.36
CA PRO A 116 5.53 7.68 11.11
C PRO A 116 4.89 7.13 12.37
N ASP A 117 4.76 5.81 12.48
CA ASP A 117 4.24 5.11 13.65
C ASP A 117 4.70 3.63 13.69
N SER A 118 4.31 2.91 14.74
CA SER A 118 4.68 1.50 14.93
C SER A 118 4.09 0.55 13.88
N GLU A 119 3.03 0.94 13.19
CA GLU A 119 2.44 0.11 12.13
C GLU A 119 3.33 0.08 10.89
N SER A 120 4.13 1.13 10.67
CA SER A 120 5.08 1.23 9.56
C SER A 120 6.42 0.52 9.82
N GLU A 121 6.68 0.00 11.03
CA GLU A 121 8.00 -0.53 11.44
C GLU A 121 8.50 -1.63 10.50
N GLN A 122 7.68 -2.62 10.22
CA GLN A 122 8.07 -3.75 9.38
C GLN A 122 8.47 -3.29 7.96
N TRP A 123 7.67 -2.41 7.37
CA TRP A 123 7.92 -1.85 6.03
C TRP A 123 9.23 -1.08 5.97
N VAL A 124 9.43 -0.22 6.93
CA VAL A 124 10.63 0.63 6.98
C VAL A 124 11.88 -0.19 7.24
N ALA A 125 11.81 -1.20 8.13
CA ALA A 125 12.92 -2.10 8.41
C ALA A 125 13.31 -2.93 7.17
N ASP A 126 12.33 -3.46 6.44
CA ASP A 126 12.58 -4.26 5.23
C ASP A 126 13.18 -3.40 4.11
N ILE A 127 12.69 -2.17 3.92
CA ILE A 127 13.24 -1.20 2.96
C ILE A 127 14.67 -0.82 3.37
N ALA A 128 14.92 -0.58 4.66
CA ALA A 128 16.23 -0.27 5.19
C ALA A 128 17.25 -1.39 4.95
N ALA A 129 16.84 -2.64 5.18
CA ALA A 129 17.69 -3.81 4.94
C ALA A 129 18.08 -3.95 3.46
N LEU A 130 17.16 -3.67 2.52
CA LEU A 130 17.42 -3.76 1.09
C LEU A 130 18.18 -2.56 0.53
N SER A 131 17.94 -1.35 1.05
CA SER A 131 18.58 -0.12 0.58
C SER A 131 19.94 0.16 1.24
N GLY A 132 20.23 -0.49 2.38
CA GLY A 132 21.40 -0.19 3.21
C GLY A 132 21.29 1.13 3.99
N MET A 133 20.09 1.74 4.05
CA MET A 133 19.87 3.02 4.72
C MET A 133 19.55 2.80 6.20
N PRO A 134 19.98 3.72 7.10
CA PRO A 134 19.51 3.72 8.48
C PRO A 134 18.03 4.06 8.55
N TYR A 135 17.35 3.56 9.58
CA TYR A 135 15.95 3.87 9.80
C TYR A 135 15.62 4.14 11.26
N GLN A 136 14.50 4.80 11.47
CA GLN A 136 13.87 5.02 12.76
C GLN A 136 12.36 4.93 12.62
N VAL A 137 11.69 4.49 13.68
CA VAL A 137 10.22 4.46 13.75
C VAL A 137 9.77 5.34 14.90
N LEU A 138 8.81 6.19 14.64
CA LEU A 138 8.26 7.09 15.64
C LEU A 138 7.19 6.34 16.44
N ALA A 139 7.34 6.31 17.76
CA ALA A 139 6.35 5.72 18.65
C ALA A 139 5.36 6.78 19.12
N LYS A 140 4.06 6.47 19.10
CA LYS A 140 3.02 7.27 19.75
C LYS A 140 2.92 6.82 21.20
N GLU A 141 3.49 7.59 22.13
CA GLU A 141 3.32 7.38 23.56
C GLU A 141 2.03 8.08 24.01
N ARG A 142 1.11 7.32 24.54
CA ARG A 142 -0.11 7.87 25.17
C ARG A 142 0.15 8.10 26.66
N HIS A 143 0.19 9.36 27.06
CA HIS A 143 0.23 9.77 28.47
C HIS A 143 -1.18 10.22 28.90
N GLY A 144 -2.11 9.26 29.14
CA GLY A 144 -3.52 9.54 29.49
C GLY A 144 -4.45 9.72 28.29
N ASP A 145 -5.70 10.12 28.57
CA ASP A 145 -6.78 10.13 27.55
C ASP A 145 -6.64 11.23 26.49
N TYR A 146 -5.80 12.24 26.72
CA TYR A 146 -5.70 13.43 25.85
C TYR A 146 -4.26 13.85 25.48
N ASP A 147 -3.22 13.23 26.07
CA ASP A 147 -1.82 13.59 25.77
C ASP A 147 -1.16 12.47 24.95
N VAL A 148 -1.09 12.66 23.62
CA VAL A 148 -0.40 11.78 22.68
C VAL A 148 0.92 12.46 22.33
N ARG A 149 2.04 11.86 22.73
CA ARG A 149 3.38 12.30 22.34
C ARG A 149 3.94 11.35 21.31
N VAL A 150 4.39 11.91 20.20
CA VAL A 150 5.17 11.17 19.21
C VAL A 150 6.64 11.27 19.61
N SER A 151 7.33 10.14 19.70
CA SER A 151 8.78 10.15 19.95
C SER A 151 9.49 10.95 18.85
N LEU A 152 10.53 11.68 19.25
CA LEU A 152 11.40 12.34 18.26
C LEU A 152 12.47 11.35 17.80
N PRO A 153 12.89 11.42 16.51
CA PRO A 153 14.06 10.66 16.06
C PRO A 153 15.27 11.02 16.88
N ASP A 154 16.19 10.06 17.05
CA ASP A 154 17.50 10.36 17.64
C ASP A 154 18.23 11.38 16.76
N PRO A 155 18.52 12.59 17.28
CA PRO A 155 19.19 13.64 16.50
C PRO A 155 20.54 13.20 15.92
N ALA A 156 21.27 12.32 16.60
CA ALA A 156 22.56 11.82 16.13
C ALA A 156 22.42 10.90 14.91
N ALA A 157 21.35 10.09 14.87
CA ALA A 157 21.10 9.18 13.76
C ALA A 157 20.60 9.89 12.49
N VAL A 158 19.97 11.06 12.64
CA VAL A 158 19.41 11.84 11.49
C VAL A 158 20.30 13.00 11.06
N ALA A 159 21.35 13.35 11.83
CA ALA A 159 22.21 14.47 11.54
C ALA A 159 22.91 14.34 10.18
N GLY A 160 22.78 15.37 9.34
CA GLY A 160 23.40 15.42 8.00
C GLY A 160 22.77 14.50 6.96
N ARG A 161 21.60 13.91 7.26
CA ARG A 161 20.87 13.01 6.36
C ARG A 161 19.58 13.64 5.87
N THR A 162 19.08 13.13 4.74
CA THR A 162 17.80 13.51 4.17
C THR A 162 16.71 12.59 4.72
N PRO A 163 15.75 13.13 5.51
CA PRO A 163 14.65 12.30 6.04
C PRO A 163 13.72 11.85 4.92
N VAL A 164 13.39 10.56 4.90
CA VAL A 164 12.41 9.95 3.98
C VAL A 164 11.31 9.30 4.81
N LEU A 165 10.14 9.92 4.83
CA LEU A 165 8.94 9.35 5.45
C LEU A 165 8.39 8.26 4.54
N ILE A 166 8.07 7.09 5.10
CA ILE A 166 7.53 5.96 4.35
C ILE A 166 6.23 5.52 5.01
N ASP A 167 5.17 5.40 4.19
CA ASP A 167 3.86 4.94 4.63
C ASP A 167 3.23 4.04 3.55
N ASP A 168 2.51 3.00 3.97
CA ASP A 168 1.84 2.08 3.05
C ASP A 168 0.65 2.75 2.36
N ILE A 169 -0.23 3.42 3.11
CA ILE A 169 -1.43 4.08 2.59
C ILE A 169 -1.50 5.54 3.07
N VAL A 170 -1.20 6.47 2.19
CA VAL A 170 -1.42 7.89 2.48
C VAL A 170 -2.82 8.30 2.03
N SER A 171 -3.77 8.35 2.96
CA SER A 171 -5.16 8.74 2.72
C SER A 171 -5.40 10.20 3.09
N SER A 172 -5.83 10.51 4.31
CA SER A 172 -6.01 11.89 4.78
C SER A 172 -4.71 12.66 4.97
N GLY A 173 -3.58 11.97 5.06
CA GLY A 173 -2.26 12.53 5.33
C GLY A 173 -2.07 13.02 6.77
N HIS A 174 -3.01 12.76 7.68
CA HIS A 174 -2.96 13.27 9.05
C HIS A 174 -1.70 12.81 9.80
N THR A 175 -1.38 11.52 9.77
CA THR A 175 -0.17 10.95 10.39
C THR A 175 1.11 11.61 9.86
N ILE A 176 1.18 11.84 8.56
CA ILE A 176 2.34 12.51 7.93
C ILE A 176 2.44 13.98 8.37
N LEU A 177 1.31 14.71 8.42
CA LEU A 177 1.29 16.09 8.88
C LEU A 177 1.72 16.23 10.34
N GLU A 178 1.29 15.34 11.22
CA GLU A 178 1.75 15.27 12.61
C GLU A 178 3.25 15.02 12.67
N THR A 179 3.74 14.03 11.93
CA THR A 179 5.16 13.70 11.85
C THR A 179 5.99 14.89 11.37
N LEU A 180 5.55 15.60 10.33
CA LEU A 180 6.23 16.81 9.84
C LEU A 180 6.31 17.90 10.90
N ALA A 181 5.24 18.10 11.68
CA ALA A 181 5.24 19.08 12.76
C ALA A 181 6.29 18.75 13.84
N HIS A 182 6.56 17.47 14.09
CA HIS A 182 7.62 17.03 15.00
C HIS A 182 9.03 17.20 14.39
N LEU A 183 9.23 16.80 13.14
CA LEU A 183 10.53 16.90 12.46
C LEU A 183 11.01 18.37 12.30
N ARG A 184 10.10 19.30 12.10
CA ARG A 184 10.43 20.74 12.04
C ARG A 184 11.14 21.26 13.28
N ARG A 185 10.90 20.68 14.47
CA ARG A 185 11.55 21.06 15.72
C ARG A 185 13.02 20.64 15.78
N LEU A 186 13.44 19.73 14.91
CA LEU A 186 14.80 19.18 14.88
C LEU A 186 15.73 19.88 13.89
N SER A 187 15.28 20.94 13.20
CA SER A 187 16.06 21.67 12.20
C SER A 187 16.66 20.75 11.11
N LEU A 188 15.96 19.68 10.76
CA LEU A 188 16.34 18.75 9.69
C LEU A 188 16.01 19.34 8.32
N PRO A 189 16.66 18.86 7.23
CA PRO A 189 16.23 19.17 5.87
C PRO A 189 14.75 18.81 5.66
N SER A 190 14.11 19.49 4.69
CA SER A 190 12.72 19.17 4.32
C SER A 190 12.61 17.69 3.91
N PRO A 191 11.74 16.89 4.56
CA PRO A 191 11.64 15.47 4.30
C PRO A 191 11.04 15.18 2.92
N LEU A 192 11.37 14.01 2.36
CA LEU A 192 10.59 13.39 1.29
C LEU A 192 9.50 12.51 1.88
N LEU A 193 8.41 12.31 1.14
CA LEU A 193 7.40 11.29 1.42
C LEU A 193 7.40 10.26 0.32
N VAL A 194 7.49 8.98 0.68
CA VAL A 194 7.28 7.83 -0.21
C VAL A 194 6.03 7.09 0.25
N ALA A 195 5.01 7.05 -0.61
CA ALA A 195 3.76 6.35 -0.35
C ALA A 195 3.66 5.11 -1.25
N ILE A 196 3.36 3.93 -0.68
CA ILE A 196 3.07 2.77 -1.51
C ILE A 196 1.73 3.01 -2.23
N HIS A 197 0.68 3.33 -1.48
CA HIS A 197 -0.63 3.61 -2.05
C HIS A 197 -1.01 5.08 -1.90
N PRO A 198 -0.93 5.89 -3.00
CA PRO A 198 -1.27 7.32 -2.97
C PRO A 198 -2.79 7.53 -3.06
N VAL A 199 -3.52 7.19 -2.00
CA VAL A 199 -4.97 7.36 -1.96
C VAL A 199 -5.36 8.85 -1.96
N PHE A 200 -4.66 9.68 -1.20
CA PHE A 200 -4.84 11.13 -1.09
C PHE A 200 -6.31 11.57 -1.13
N ALA A 201 -7.02 11.28 -0.04
CA ALA A 201 -8.44 11.62 0.08
C ALA A 201 -8.65 13.14 0.12
N GLY A 202 -9.64 13.63 -0.62
CA GLY A 202 -9.99 15.05 -0.63
C GLY A 202 -8.82 15.94 -1.10
N ASP A 203 -8.43 16.89 -0.26
CA ASP A 203 -7.34 17.85 -0.48
C ASP A 203 -5.99 17.43 0.13
N ALA A 204 -5.88 16.17 0.59
CA ALA A 204 -4.70 15.70 1.34
C ALA A 204 -3.38 15.93 0.59
N TYR A 205 -3.35 15.71 -0.72
CA TYR A 205 -2.14 15.92 -1.51
C TYR A 205 -1.67 17.38 -1.49
N VAL A 206 -2.59 18.32 -1.67
CA VAL A 206 -2.27 19.77 -1.63
C VAL A 206 -1.79 20.17 -0.24
N ARG A 207 -2.49 19.73 0.82
CA ARG A 207 -2.07 20.02 2.21
C ARG A 207 -0.69 19.46 2.52
N LEU A 208 -0.34 18.29 2.01
CA LEU A 208 0.98 17.69 2.19
C LEU A 208 2.06 18.47 1.41
N GLN A 209 1.75 18.96 0.20
CA GLN A 209 2.66 19.83 -0.55
C GLN A 209 2.93 21.14 0.21
N ASP A 210 1.88 21.78 0.73
CA ASP A 210 1.97 23.02 1.49
C ASP A 210 2.64 22.83 2.87
N ALA A 211 2.67 21.60 3.36
CA ALA A 211 3.28 21.24 4.64
C ALA A 211 4.82 21.17 4.61
N GLY A 212 5.48 21.57 3.52
CA GLY A 212 6.95 21.72 3.46
C GLY A 212 7.70 20.40 3.25
N LEU A 213 7.07 19.40 2.64
CA LEU A 213 7.78 18.25 2.05
C LEU A 213 8.63 18.74 0.87
N ALA A 214 9.85 18.24 0.76
CA ALA A 214 10.71 18.52 -0.39
C ALA A 214 10.16 17.86 -1.66
N ARG A 215 9.59 16.67 -1.52
CA ARG A 215 8.97 15.90 -2.61
C ARG A 215 8.00 14.86 -2.07
N ILE A 216 6.94 14.61 -2.83
CA ILE A 216 6.02 13.47 -2.62
C ILE A 216 6.20 12.51 -3.78
N VAL A 217 6.49 11.26 -3.47
CA VAL A 217 6.71 10.17 -4.43
C VAL A 217 5.82 9.01 -4.05
N SER A 218 5.35 8.26 -5.04
CA SER A 218 4.57 7.06 -4.81
C SER A 218 4.83 5.99 -5.85
N THR A 219 4.38 4.77 -5.54
CA THR A 219 4.27 3.72 -6.55
C THR A 219 3.10 4.02 -7.49
N ASP A 220 3.03 3.25 -8.59
CA ASP A 220 1.97 3.34 -9.59
C ASP A 220 0.75 2.44 -9.30
N THR A 221 0.57 2.01 -8.04
CA THR A 221 -0.62 1.23 -7.61
C THR A 221 -1.94 1.98 -7.78
N ILE A 222 -1.89 3.30 -7.73
CA ILE A 222 -2.97 4.23 -8.02
C ILE A 222 -2.41 5.30 -8.95
N SER A 223 -3.08 5.56 -10.08
CA SER A 223 -2.65 6.63 -11.00
C SER A 223 -2.70 8.00 -10.32
N HIS A 224 -1.54 8.64 -10.19
CA HIS A 224 -1.38 9.93 -9.51
C HIS A 224 -0.13 10.67 -10.01
N PRO A 225 -0.11 12.04 -10.02
CA PRO A 225 1.07 12.83 -10.42
C PRO A 225 2.35 12.56 -9.61
N SER A 226 2.25 11.99 -8.41
CA SER A 226 3.40 11.61 -7.57
C SER A 226 4.07 10.30 -7.99
N ASN A 227 3.51 9.54 -8.94
CA ASN A 227 4.05 8.23 -9.33
C ASN A 227 5.47 8.38 -9.90
N ALA A 228 6.42 7.66 -9.30
CA ALA A 228 7.81 7.61 -9.72
C ALA A 228 8.42 6.19 -9.56
N ILE A 229 7.69 5.27 -8.94
CA ILE A 229 8.12 3.89 -8.68
C ILE A 229 7.13 2.96 -9.38
N ALA A 230 7.62 2.26 -10.42
CA ALA A 230 6.80 1.37 -11.23
C ALA A 230 6.83 -0.06 -10.69
N LEU A 231 5.66 -0.71 -10.65
CA LEU A 231 5.45 -2.11 -10.23
C LEU A 231 4.87 -2.98 -11.35
N GLY A 232 4.71 -2.44 -12.55
CA GLY A 232 4.06 -3.14 -13.66
C GLY A 232 4.73 -4.46 -14.03
N ALA A 233 6.07 -4.54 -13.99
CA ALA A 233 6.81 -5.78 -14.29
C ALA A 233 6.57 -6.86 -13.22
N ASP A 234 6.57 -6.48 -11.94
CA ASP A 234 6.34 -7.40 -10.82
C ASP A 234 4.90 -7.94 -10.83
N LEU A 235 3.92 -7.05 -11.11
CA LEU A 235 2.53 -7.43 -11.28
C LEU A 235 2.31 -8.39 -12.47
N ALA A 236 2.97 -8.14 -13.60
CA ALA A 236 2.89 -8.99 -14.78
C ALA A 236 3.48 -10.39 -14.51
N ALA A 237 4.63 -10.46 -13.83
CA ALA A 237 5.24 -11.72 -13.43
C ALA A 237 4.33 -12.54 -12.50
N ALA A 238 3.76 -11.90 -11.48
CA ALA A 238 2.82 -12.54 -10.56
C ALA A 238 1.55 -13.05 -11.27
N ALA A 239 0.98 -12.25 -12.16
CA ALA A 239 -0.19 -12.65 -12.94
C ALA A 239 0.12 -13.83 -13.87
N SER A 240 1.29 -13.84 -14.52
CA SER A 240 1.71 -14.94 -15.39
C SER A 240 1.78 -16.27 -14.65
N THR A 241 2.25 -16.27 -13.41
CA THR A 241 2.32 -17.48 -12.57
C THR A 241 0.92 -18.07 -12.33
N LEU A 242 -0.10 -17.23 -12.04
CA LEU A 242 -1.47 -17.69 -11.82
C LEU A 242 -2.18 -18.10 -13.11
N MET A 243 -1.87 -17.43 -14.22
CA MET A 243 -2.45 -17.78 -15.53
C MET A 243 -1.98 -19.15 -16.02
N THR A 244 -0.70 -19.50 -15.82
CA THR A 244 -0.16 -20.81 -16.22
C THR A 244 -0.73 -21.94 -15.33
N ALA A 245 -0.83 -21.72 -14.01
CA ALA A 245 -1.42 -22.68 -13.09
C ALA A 245 -2.90 -23.00 -13.40
N SER A 246 -3.64 -22.02 -13.93
CA SER A 246 -5.05 -22.24 -14.36
C SER A 246 -5.20 -23.06 -15.64
N THR A 247 -4.13 -23.20 -16.45
CA THR A 247 -4.17 -24.01 -17.69
C THR A 247 -3.82 -25.47 -17.46
N ASP A 248 -3.13 -25.78 -16.36
CA ASP A 248 -2.63 -27.12 -16.04
C ASP A 248 -3.57 -27.95 -15.14
N SER A 249 -4.74 -27.43 -14.79
CA SER A 249 -5.76 -28.23 -14.11
C SER A 249 -6.38 -29.21 -15.10
N PRO A 250 -6.20 -30.53 -14.94
CA PRO A 250 -6.80 -31.53 -15.83
C PRO A 250 -8.28 -31.67 -15.47
N GLU A 251 -9.16 -30.93 -16.12
CA GLU A 251 -10.52 -31.36 -16.34
C GLU A 251 -10.57 -31.98 -17.74
N ASP A 252 -10.72 -33.30 -17.75
CA ASP A 252 -11.23 -34.22 -18.77
C ASP A 252 -10.37 -35.49 -18.88
N LEU A 253 -10.64 -36.41 -17.98
CA LEU A 253 -10.62 -37.87 -18.25
C LEU A 253 -11.88 -38.52 -17.70
#